data_02e6b65851019a00de452b35be7da87d
#
_entry.id   02e6b65851019a00de452b35be7da87d
#
_cell.length_a   1.000
_cell.length_b   1.000
_cell.length_c   1.000
_cell.angle_alpha   90.00
_cell.angle_beta   90.00
_cell.angle_gamma   90.00
#
_symmetry.space_group_name_H-M   'P 1'
#
loop_
_entity.id
_entity.type
_entity.pdbx_description
1 polymer ?
#
loop_
_entity_poly.entity_id
_entity_poly.type
_entity_poly.pdbx_seq_one_letter_code
_entity_poly.pdbx_strand_id
1 'polypeptide(L)' 'MDYNWIKIYTSTDSFKIELLKGFLDQNNIVAMSINKKDSSYLAFGEIELLVDAKDVMKAKILIKKQEDESNN' A
#
# COMPACT_ATOMS: atom_id res chain seq x y z
N MET A 1 -15.03 -15.46 1.96
CA MET A 1 -14.83 -14.18 2.62
C MET A 1 -14.56 -13.10 1.61
N ASP A 2 -15.32 -12.06 1.66
CA ASP A 2 -15.26 -11.03 0.64
C ASP A 2 -14.50 -9.82 1.15
N TYR A 3 -13.31 -9.63 0.64
CA TYR A 3 -12.57 -8.42 0.89
C TYR A 3 -13.07 -7.33 -0.04
N ASN A 4 -13.24 -6.14 0.50
CA ASN A 4 -13.55 -4.97 -0.31
C ASN A 4 -12.28 -4.15 -0.42
N TRP A 5 -11.47 -4.44 -1.42
CA TRP A 5 -10.16 -3.85 -1.58
C TRP A 5 -10.24 -2.36 -1.95
N ILE A 6 -9.64 -1.54 -1.14
CA ILE A 6 -9.61 -0.09 -1.33
C ILE A 6 -8.16 0.36 -1.48
N LYS A 7 -7.89 1.11 -2.52
CA LYS A 7 -6.55 1.67 -2.75
C LYS A 7 -6.29 2.78 -1.73
N ILE A 8 -5.16 2.69 -1.02
CA ILE A 8 -4.81 3.68 -0.01
C ILE A 8 -3.47 4.36 -0.28
N TYR A 9 -2.69 3.83 -1.22
CA TYR A 9 -1.36 4.38 -1.45
C TYR A 9 -0.88 3.94 -2.83
N THR A 10 -0.06 4.78 -3.47
CA THR A 10 0.58 4.41 -4.73
C THR A 10 2.04 4.86 -4.69
N SER A 11 2.89 4.12 -5.39
CA SER A 11 4.30 4.48 -5.52
C SER A 11 4.88 3.78 -6.74
N THR A 12 5.90 4.37 -7.32
CA THR A 12 6.66 3.70 -8.37
C THR A 12 7.79 2.86 -7.77
N ASP A 13 8.03 3.01 -6.48
CA ASP A 13 9.11 2.32 -5.78
C ASP A 13 8.58 1.03 -5.16
N SER A 14 8.92 -0.10 -5.80
CA SER A 14 8.45 -1.40 -5.32
C SER A 14 8.97 -1.73 -3.93
N PHE A 15 10.16 -1.27 -3.60
CA PHE A 15 10.73 -1.52 -2.28
C PHE A 15 9.89 -0.85 -1.20
N LYS A 16 9.49 0.40 -1.45
CA LYS A 16 8.66 1.13 -0.50
C LYS A 16 7.32 0.45 -0.30
N ILE A 17 6.71 -0.03 -1.38
CA ILE A 17 5.43 -0.74 -1.29
C ILE A 17 5.56 -2.00 -0.44
N GLU A 18 6.65 -2.76 -0.64
CA GLU A 18 6.87 -3.98 0.14
C GLU A 18 7.11 -3.67 1.61
N LEU A 19 7.83 -2.58 1.90
CA LEU A 19 8.02 -2.15 3.28
C LEU A 19 6.70 -1.82 3.95
N LEU A 20 5.85 -1.07 3.26
CA LEU A 20 4.55 -0.69 3.82
C LEU A 20 3.65 -1.90 4.00
N LYS A 21 3.67 -2.83 3.04
CA LYS A 21 2.91 -4.07 3.17
C LYS A 21 3.32 -4.84 4.41
N GLY A 22 4.63 -5.00 4.59
CA GLY A 22 5.14 -5.70 5.76
C GLY A 22 4.78 -5.01 7.06
N PHE A 23 4.86 -3.67 7.06
CA PHE A 23 4.50 -2.89 8.24
C PHE A 23 3.02 -3.07 8.61
N LEU A 24 2.15 -3.04 7.60
CA LEU A 24 0.74 -3.25 7.84
C LEU A 24 0.47 -4.67 8.33
N ASP A 25 1.16 -5.64 7.76
CA ASP A 25 1.00 -7.03 8.18
C ASP A 25 1.38 -7.20 9.65
N GLN A 26 2.42 -6.52 10.10
CA GLN A 26 2.83 -6.56 11.50
C GLN A 26 1.76 -5.98 12.42
N ASN A 27 0.88 -5.16 11.88
CA ASN A 27 -0.20 -4.54 12.62
C ASN A 27 -1.54 -5.23 12.38
N ASN A 28 -1.48 -6.46 11.89
CA ASN A 28 -2.67 -7.30 11.67
C ASN A 28 -3.60 -6.75 10.58
N ILE A 29 -3.04 -6.04 9.62
CA ILE A 29 -3.80 -5.55 8.48
C ILE A 29 -3.32 -6.27 7.23
N VAL A 30 -4.22 -6.98 6.58
CA VAL A 30 -3.92 -7.67 5.32
C VAL A 30 -3.88 -6.62 4.22
N ALA A 31 -2.78 -6.56 3.51
CA ALA A 31 -2.62 -5.62 2.41
C ALA A 31 -2.28 -6.37 1.12
N MET A 32 -2.71 -5.80 0.01
CA MET A 32 -2.44 -6.37 -1.30
C MET A 32 -1.84 -5.28 -2.18
N SER A 33 -0.95 -5.67 -3.07
CA SER A 33 -0.39 -4.72 -4.02
C SER A 33 -0.70 -5.16 -5.44
N ILE A 34 -0.96 -4.18 -6.30
CA ILE A 34 -1.19 -4.41 -7.71
C ILE A 34 -0.14 -3.61 -8.47
N ASN A 35 0.67 -4.32 -9.25
CA ASN A 35 1.71 -3.69 -10.04
C ASN A 35 1.19 -3.47 -11.44
N LYS A 36 1.09 -2.21 -11.84
CA LYS A 36 0.58 -1.84 -13.16
C LYS A 36 1.65 -1.67 -14.21
N LYS A 37 2.86 -2.14 -13.91
CA LYS A 37 3.98 -2.02 -14.84
C LYS A 37 3.76 -2.75 -16.15
N ASP A 38 2.88 -3.72 -16.16
CA ASP A 38 2.61 -4.52 -17.35
C ASP A 38 1.71 -3.83 -18.35
N SER A 39 1.22 -2.65 -18.03
CA SER A 39 0.43 -1.88 -18.97
C SER A 39 1.37 -1.32 -20.03
N SER A 40 1.18 -1.72 -21.25
CA SER A 40 2.08 -1.34 -22.34
C SER A 40 2.03 0.15 -22.66
N TYR A 41 1.05 0.83 -22.12
CA TYR A 41 0.90 2.25 -22.38
C TYR A 41 1.62 3.14 -21.39
N LEU A 42 1.98 2.61 -20.25
CA LEU A 42 2.53 3.45 -19.20
C LEU A 42 3.98 3.15 -19.03
N ALA A 43 4.80 4.10 -19.41
CA ALA A 43 6.22 4.03 -19.14
C ALA A 43 6.49 4.09 -17.63
N PHE A 44 5.49 4.48 -16.85
CA PHE A 44 5.63 4.62 -15.41
C PHE A 44 4.77 3.59 -14.73
N GLY A 45 5.38 2.54 -14.23
CA GLY A 45 4.64 1.54 -13.52
C GLY A 45 4.32 2.01 -12.11
N GLU A 46 3.07 2.32 -11.87
CA GLU A 46 2.61 2.60 -10.51
C GLU A 46 2.17 1.32 -9.86
N ILE A 47 2.54 1.17 -8.60
CA ILE A 47 2.11 0.04 -7.79
C ILE A 47 1.09 0.56 -6.80
N GLU A 48 -0.08 -0.07 -6.76
CA GLU A 48 -1.14 0.33 -5.85
C GLU A 48 -1.12 -0.57 -4.63
N LEU A 49 -1.30 0.03 -3.46
CA LEU A 49 -1.40 -0.69 -2.21
C LEU A 49 -2.84 -0.60 -1.73
N LEU A 50 -3.43 -1.77 -1.47
CA LEU A 50 -4.85 -1.85 -1.12
C LEU A 50 -5.02 -2.60 0.19
N VAL A 51 -6.04 -2.19 0.94
CA VAL A 51 -6.45 -2.91 2.14
C VAL A 51 -7.97 -3.05 2.11
N ASP A 52 -8.50 -3.91 2.98
CA ASP A 52 -9.94 -4.04 3.10
C ASP A 52 -10.55 -2.74 3.62
N ALA A 53 -11.78 -2.44 3.20
CA ALA A 53 -12.46 -1.21 3.57
C ALA A 53 -12.48 -0.98 5.08
N LYS A 54 -12.61 -2.04 5.87
CA LYS A 54 -12.67 -1.93 7.32
C LYS A 54 -11.35 -1.42 7.92
N ASP A 55 -10.25 -1.58 7.21
CA ASP A 55 -8.92 -1.24 7.71
C ASP A 55 -8.38 0.08 7.15
N VAL A 56 -9.14 0.76 6.30
CA VAL A 56 -8.64 1.92 5.57
C VAL A 56 -8.13 3.02 6.51
N MET A 57 -8.93 3.40 7.49
CA MET A 57 -8.53 4.49 8.39
C MET A 57 -7.30 4.14 9.20
N LYS A 58 -7.29 2.94 9.75
CA LYS A 58 -6.15 2.49 10.55
C LYS A 58 -4.89 2.41 9.69
N ALA A 59 -5.03 1.87 8.49
CA ALA A 59 -3.89 1.74 7.59
C ALA A 59 -3.31 3.10 7.20
N LYS A 60 -4.17 4.06 6.91
CA LYS A 60 -3.70 5.40 6.55
C LYS A 60 -2.95 6.07 7.70
N ILE A 61 -3.44 5.91 8.91
CA ILE A 61 -2.79 6.45 10.08
C ILE A 61 -1.40 5.82 10.26
N LEU A 62 -1.33 4.51 10.11
CA LEU A 62 -0.08 3.80 10.26
C LEU A 62 0.95 4.21 9.20
N ILE A 63 0.50 4.35 7.96
CA ILE A 63 1.39 4.75 6.88
C ILE A 63 1.92 6.16 7.11
N LYS A 64 1.05 7.07 7.52
CA LYS A 64 1.47 8.44 7.80
C LYS A 64 2.50 8.46 8.92
N LYS A 65 2.28 7.68 9.97
CA LYS A 65 3.22 7.61 11.07
C LYS A 65 4.57 7.09 10.61
N GLN A 66 4.56 6.06 9.78
CA GLN A 66 5.79 5.49 9.26
C GLN A 66 6.56 6.49 8.42
N GLU A 67 5.85 7.24 7.58
CA GLU A 67 6.50 8.23 6.73
C GLU A 67 7.06 9.40 7.55
N ASP A 68 6.34 9.82 8.57
CA ASP A 68 6.81 10.90 9.44
C ASP A 68 8.07 10.48 10.18
N GLU A 69 8.14 9.23 10.60
CA GLU A 69 9.33 8.72 11.28
C GLU A 69 10.51 8.62 10.34
N SER A 70 10.25 8.31 9.07
CA SER A 70 11.31 8.17 8.07
C SER A 70 11.93 9.51 7.68
N ASN A 71 11.20 10.60 7.89
CA ASN A 71 11.64 11.91 7.46
C ASN A 71 12.45 12.67 8.49
N ASN A 72 12.72 12.05 9.60
CA ASN A 72 13.55 12.70 10.65
C ASN A 72 15.01 12.44 10.45
#